data_adcf2f9cb5a9d9f5f1bd56dd365c52d9
#
_entry.id   adcf2f9cb5a9d9f5f1bd56dd365c52d9
#
_cell.length_a   1.000
_cell.length_b   1.000
_cell.length_c   1.000
_cell.angle_alpha   90.00
_cell.angle_beta   90.00
_cell.angle_gamma   90.00
#
_symmetry.space_group_name_H-M   'P 1'
#
loop_
_entity.id
_entity.type
_entity.pdbx_description
1 polymer ?
#
loop_
_entity_poly.entity_id
_entity_poly.type
_entity_poly.pdbx_seq_one_letter_code
_entity_poly.pdbx_strand_id
1 'polypeptide(L)'
;MEPINRIIVKEYIILFVTYLFTTSFLSAQTTTSRVQLSLLGTRSWIRVDIDADMRGLLGSKIYCSATNKRPTVPSSLIEQGSRRYYIEQVLPETTYYIWLESASGETLASAKTYTTKNWVLDDAELAELQRNPSSGAVPPGMEIFWQDEFNDQLLNRNKWTTNYFSSLNYLNKTSKQEMLDGQLPQPAYTMDGSAINLYINDTLPKRIFAEGGNQKISSIQTYDWRTNENLLDNSRGGYFEVKVRRNRSGNPKGTNTAFWFDSPGPDIRYYLQKGSEVDGIKGIRPKGQLFEIDVFEYITAQFVIHGDVDEKGVFQHNLATHIAEGYEHVGKWVTHGVLWTPTSIKHYINGDLIKEYADKNNIYSPNHFMNVFLGAYGSEGGVNMEVDYIRAYSWPLKNENELPNPDFEAKGGLPPWEGEARLEVGSGEGGSHAAALPVGKQIEQYVYLDPQQAYLLEYWGKSSSIELEIDDVTPVSGALTTIRRQPQLLSGNGSQHRIAFNTGTEVAANKKIVRIWFKNVGQETAYLDNITIKKK
;
A
#
# COMPACT_ATOMS: atom_id res chain seq x y z
N MET A 1 -23.75 58.35 41.69
CA MET A 1 -24.93 58.15 40.87
C MET A 1 -24.75 56.87 40.10
N GLU A 2 -25.56 55.97 40.49
CA GLU A 2 -25.95 54.70 39.91
C GLU A 2 -26.30 54.76 38.43
N PRO A 3 -26.70 53.67 37.84
CA PRO A 3 -26.47 52.24 38.06
C PRO A 3 -26.47 51.40 36.75
N ILE A 4 -26.26 50.07 36.89
CA ILE A 4 -27.00 48.95 36.23
C ILE A 4 -26.64 48.68 34.73
N ASN A 5 -26.23 47.48 34.37
CA ASN A 5 -27.10 46.30 34.25
C ASN A 5 -26.32 44.99 34.14
N ARG A 6 -26.77 44.07 34.99
CA ARG A 6 -26.76 42.63 34.78
C ARG A 6 -27.53 42.25 33.53
N ILE A 7 -27.24 41.02 33.07
CA ILE A 7 -27.98 40.11 32.16
C ILE A 7 -27.08 39.81 30.97
N ILE A 8 -26.61 38.63 30.68
CA ILE A 8 -27.12 37.28 30.67
C ILE A 8 -25.91 36.33 30.63
N VAL A 9 -25.70 35.57 31.70
CA VAL A 9 -24.93 34.33 31.66
C VAL A 9 -25.94 33.24 31.94
N LYS A 10 -26.53 32.71 30.93
CA LYS A 10 -27.28 31.44 30.93
C LYS A 10 -27.55 31.12 29.47
N GLU A 11 -26.84 30.14 28.95
CA GLU A 11 -27.24 29.26 27.86
C GLU A 11 -26.05 28.71 27.04
N TYR A 12 -24.97 28.34 27.69
CA TYR A 12 -23.91 27.51 27.05
C TYR A 12 -23.36 26.43 27.98
N ILE A 13 -24.20 25.82 28.79
CA ILE A 13 -23.86 24.65 29.63
C ILE A 13 -24.96 23.59 29.45
N ILE A 14 -25.32 23.21 28.26
CA ILE A 14 -26.10 21.99 27.96
C ILE A 14 -25.78 21.56 26.53
N LEU A 15 -24.57 21.27 26.24
CA LEU A 15 -24.19 20.48 25.00
C LEU A 15 -22.83 19.79 25.14
N PHE A 16 -22.37 19.54 26.36
CA PHE A 16 -21.09 18.86 26.63
C PHE A 16 -21.21 17.64 27.55
N VAL A 17 -22.41 17.09 27.73
CA VAL A 17 -22.67 15.98 28.67
C VAL A 17 -23.39 14.80 27.99
N THR A 18 -23.44 14.70 26.67
CA THR A 18 -24.14 13.57 26.03
C THR A 18 -23.22 12.73 25.11
N TYR A 19 -21.91 12.77 25.32
CA TYR A 19 -20.98 11.87 24.61
C TYR A 19 -20.02 11.10 25.53
N LEU A 20 -20.34 11.03 26.80
CA LEU A 20 -19.67 10.19 27.79
C LEU A 20 -20.75 9.36 28.46
N PHE A 21 -20.84 8.12 28.12
CA PHE A 21 -21.51 6.99 28.80
C PHE A 21 -22.26 6.08 27.82
N THR A 22 -21.51 5.23 27.13
CA THR A 22 -21.90 3.84 26.93
C THR A 22 -20.66 2.94 26.98
N THR A 23 -19.89 3.00 28.06
CA THR A 23 -19.07 1.88 28.49
C THR A 23 -19.83 1.17 29.59
N SER A 24 -20.53 0.13 29.23
CA SER A 24 -21.16 -0.76 30.20
C SER A 24 -20.09 -1.49 31.01
N PHE A 25 -19.82 -1.02 32.20
CA PHE A 25 -19.11 -1.79 33.21
C PHE A 25 -19.99 -2.95 33.67
N LEU A 26 -19.64 -4.16 33.35
CA LEU A 26 -20.05 -5.34 34.11
C LEU A 26 -18.84 -5.82 34.91
N SER A 27 -18.80 -5.48 36.17
CA SER A 27 -17.84 -6.02 37.12
C SER A 27 -18.33 -7.38 37.62
N ALA A 28 -17.52 -8.41 37.38
CA ALA A 28 -17.53 -9.61 38.20
C ALA A 28 -16.16 -9.77 38.83
N GLN A 29 -16.08 -9.57 40.11
CA GLN A 29 -14.88 -9.80 40.93
C GLN A 29 -14.62 -11.29 41.06
N THR A 30 -13.47 -11.74 40.53
CA THR A 30 -12.68 -12.84 41.09
C THR A 30 -11.21 -12.53 40.85
N THR A 31 -10.45 -12.57 41.93
CA THR A 31 -9.01 -12.32 42.01
C THR A 31 -8.22 -13.37 41.24
N THR A 32 -7.86 -13.07 40.02
CA THR A 32 -6.72 -13.62 39.27
C THR A 32 -6.32 -12.61 38.23
N SER A 33 -5.05 -12.44 37.96
CA SER A 33 -4.42 -11.41 37.10
C SER A 33 -5.30 -10.97 35.94
N ARG A 34 -5.75 -9.70 36.00
CA ARG A 34 -6.66 -9.10 35.00
C ARG A 34 -6.03 -9.09 33.61
N VAL A 35 -6.45 -10.00 32.79
CA VAL A 35 -6.22 -9.90 31.36
C VAL A 35 -7.40 -9.12 30.75
N GLN A 36 -7.13 -8.00 30.08
CA GLN A 36 -8.13 -7.23 29.38
C GLN A 36 -7.80 -7.17 27.88
N LEU A 37 -8.84 -7.26 27.05
CA LEU A 37 -8.74 -7.09 25.61
C LEU A 37 -9.40 -5.78 25.19
N SER A 38 -8.67 -4.94 24.48
CA SER A 38 -9.23 -3.80 23.76
C SER A 38 -9.21 -4.13 22.26
N LEU A 39 -10.32 -3.91 21.58
CA LEU A 39 -10.50 -4.29 20.19
C LEU A 39 -10.84 -3.08 19.33
N LEU A 40 -10.19 -2.99 18.17
CA LEU A 40 -10.54 -2.06 17.11
C LEU A 40 -10.83 -2.84 15.83
N GLY A 41 -12.08 -2.82 15.36
CA GLY A 41 -12.48 -3.41 14.09
C GLY A 41 -12.37 -2.38 12.96
N THR A 42 -11.62 -2.69 11.92
CA THR A 42 -11.59 -1.91 10.67
C THR A 42 -12.24 -2.69 9.55
N ARG A 43 -12.18 -2.15 8.33
CA ARG A 43 -12.74 -2.82 7.15
C ARG A 43 -12.10 -4.19 6.86
N SER A 44 -10.79 -4.31 7.09
CA SER A 44 -9.99 -5.44 6.61
C SER A 44 -9.23 -6.18 7.70
N TRP A 45 -9.18 -5.64 8.91
CA TRP A 45 -8.50 -6.25 10.05
C TRP A 45 -9.13 -5.85 11.38
N ILE A 46 -8.80 -6.62 12.42
CA ILE A 46 -9.14 -6.34 13.80
C ILE A 46 -7.84 -6.24 14.60
N ARG A 47 -7.63 -5.10 15.27
CA ARG A 47 -6.55 -4.94 16.22
C ARG A 47 -7.00 -5.47 17.59
N VAL A 48 -6.14 -6.26 18.21
CA VAL A 48 -6.32 -6.82 19.54
C VAL A 48 -5.20 -6.29 20.43
N ASP A 49 -5.50 -5.38 21.32
CA ASP A 49 -4.56 -4.90 22.34
C ASP A 49 -4.81 -5.68 23.66
N ILE A 50 -3.72 -6.18 24.28
CA ILE A 50 -3.76 -7.00 25.49
C ILE A 50 -3.15 -6.23 26.65
N ASP A 51 -3.94 -5.95 27.65
CA ASP A 51 -3.48 -5.38 28.93
C ASP A 51 -3.32 -6.49 29.97
N ALA A 52 -2.08 -6.91 30.19
CA ALA A 52 -1.70 -7.97 31.12
C ALA A 52 -0.18 -8.01 31.34
N ASP A 53 0.27 -8.82 32.31
CA ASP A 53 1.69 -9.25 32.34
C ASP A 53 1.95 -10.26 31.22
N MET A 54 2.58 -9.80 30.16
CA MET A 54 2.81 -10.59 28.95
C MET A 54 3.72 -11.81 29.17
N ARG A 55 4.56 -11.82 30.22
CA ARG A 55 5.42 -12.97 30.55
C ARG A 55 4.61 -14.22 30.88
N GLY A 56 3.46 -14.04 31.52
CA GLY A 56 2.54 -15.12 31.83
C GLY A 56 1.68 -15.60 30.66
N LEU A 57 1.73 -14.90 29.52
CA LEU A 57 0.90 -15.19 28.36
C LEU A 57 1.65 -15.85 27.19
N LEU A 58 2.94 -16.12 27.34
CA LEU A 58 3.73 -16.77 26.28
C LEU A 58 3.10 -18.11 25.86
N GLY A 59 2.94 -18.31 24.55
CA GLY A 59 2.31 -19.50 23.98
C GLY A 59 0.78 -19.52 24.08
N SER A 60 0.16 -18.49 24.65
CA SER A 60 -1.29 -18.30 24.59
C SER A 60 -1.75 -18.06 23.16
N LYS A 61 -3.02 -18.31 22.89
CA LYS A 61 -3.60 -18.31 21.54
C LYS A 61 -4.74 -17.31 21.45
N ILE A 62 -4.78 -16.57 20.35
CA ILE A 62 -5.89 -15.69 20.00
C ILE A 62 -6.74 -16.41 18.94
N TYR A 63 -8.04 -16.48 19.18
CA TYR A 63 -9.00 -17.01 18.22
C TYR A 63 -9.96 -15.92 17.80
N CYS A 64 -10.40 -15.95 16.54
CA CYS A 64 -11.37 -15.02 15.98
C CYS A 64 -12.39 -15.77 15.13
N SER A 65 -13.66 -15.38 15.25
CA SER A 65 -14.73 -15.94 14.42
C SER A 65 -15.87 -14.94 14.23
N ALA A 66 -16.48 -14.95 13.05
CA ALA A 66 -17.70 -14.21 12.77
C ALA A 66 -18.95 -14.81 13.47
N THR A 67 -18.82 -16.01 14.05
CA THR A 67 -19.88 -16.64 14.85
C THR A 67 -19.47 -16.70 16.32
N ASN A 68 -20.43 -16.66 17.23
CA ASN A 68 -20.15 -16.83 18.66
C ASN A 68 -19.77 -18.28 19.01
N LYS A 69 -18.86 -18.84 18.23
CA LYS A 69 -18.31 -20.18 18.42
C LYS A 69 -16.82 -20.14 18.14
N ARG A 70 -16.02 -20.48 19.14
CA ARG A 70 -14.56 -20.50 19.02
C ARG A 70 -14.13 -21.52 17.97
N PRO A 71 -13.29 -21.14 17.00
CA PRO A 71 -12.75 -22.06 16.02
C PRO A 71 -11.70 -23.00 16.64
N THR A 72 -11.31 -24.03 15.95
CA THR A 72 -10.28 -24.97 16.39
C THR A 72 -8.85 -24.50 16.10
N VAL A 73 -8.70 -23.63 15.09
CA VAL A 73 -7.41 -23.08 14.66
C VAL A 73 -7.29 -21.67 15.21
N PRO A 74 -6.19 -21.33 15.91
CA PRO A 74 -5.95 -19.99 16.39
C PRO A 74 -5.62 -19.05 15.21
N SER A 75 -6.05 -17.80 15.34
CA SER A 75 -5.71 -16.73 14.40
C SER A 75 -4.30 -16.17 14.66
N SER A 76 -3.80 -16.28 15.89
CA SER A 76 -2.45 -15.84 16.26
C SER A 76 -1.95 -16.53 17.52
N LEU A 77 -0.63 -16.57 17.68
CA LEU A 77 0.05 -17.01 18.90
C LEU A 77 0.65 -15.79 19.61
N ILE A 78 0.59 -15.78 20.95
CA ILE A 78 1.25 -14.75 21.74
C ILE A 78 2.74 -15.06 21.83
N GLU A 79 3.51 -14.18 21.22
CA GLU A 79 4.97 -14.17 21.25
C GLU A 79 5.50 -13.20 22.29
N GLN A 80 6.76 -13.38 22.68
CA GLN A 80 7.39 -12.59 23.72
C GLN A 80 7.33 -11.08 23.41
N GLY A 81 6.71 -10.34 24.29
CA GLY A 81 6.73 -8.87 24.32
C GLY A 81 5.67 -8.16 23.47
N SER A 82 4.93 -8.85 22.59
CA SER A 82 3.88 -8.17 21.83
C SER A 82 2.59 -8.05 22.63
N ARG A 83 2.09 -6.81 22.79
CA ARG A 83 0.78 -6.52 23.38
C ARG A 83 -0.30 -6.27 22.33
N ARG A 84 0.08 -6.16 21.06
CA ARG A 84 -0.80 -5.82 19.95
C ARG A 84 -0.72 -6.88 18.87
N TYR A 85 -1.89 -7.32 18.44
CA TYR A 85 -2.06 -8.32 17.38
C TYR A 85 -3.06 -7.82 16.36
N TYR A 86 -2.90 -8.25 15.11
CA TYR A 86 -3.81 -7.93 14.03
C TYR A 86 -4.36 -9.22 13.44
N ILE A 87 -5.67 -9.28 13.29
CA ILE A 87 -6.39 -10.37 12.66
C ILE A 87 -6.85 -9.86 11.31
N GLU A 88 -6.31 -10.41 10.26
CA GLU A 88 -6.54 -10.00 8.88
C GLU A 88 -7.63 -10.83 8.21
N GLN A 89 -7.94 -10.50 6.95
CA GLN A 89 -8.93 -11.20 6.13
C GLN A 89 -10.34 -11.24 6.76
N VAL A 90 -10.68 -10.25 7.55
CA VAL A 90 -12.02 -10.09 8.08
C VAL A 90 -12.94 -9.43 7.05
N LEU A 91 -14.22 -9.78 7.09
CA LEU A 91 -15.23 -9.15 6.24
C LEU A 91 -15.65 -7.81 6.85
N PRO A 92 -15.90 -6.77 6.05
CA PRO A 92 -16.48 -5.52 6.54
C PRO A 92 -17.91 -5.74 7.07
N GLU A 93 -18.38 -4.79 7.86
CA GLU A 93 -19.74 -4.75 8.42
C GLU A 93 -20.16 -6.07 9.11
N THR A 94 -19.21 -6.72 9.78
CA THR A 94 -19.39 -8.03 10.40
C THR A 94 -19.01 -7.99 11.88
N THR A 95 -19.79 -8.62 12.75
CA THR A 95 -19.43 -8.81 14.16
C THR A 95 -18.48 -9.99 14.27
N TYR A 96 -17.35 -9.76 14.94
CA TYR A 96 -16.39 -10.79 15.27
C TYR A 96 -16.26 -10.96 16.77
N TYR A 97 -16.06 -12.21 17.18
CA TYR A 97 -15.82 -12.66 18.56
C TYR A 97 -14.36 -13.08 18.67
N ILE A 98 -13.69 -12.61 19.71
CA ILE A 98 -12.28 -12.88 19.97
C ILE A 98 -12.16 -13.57 21.32
N TRP A 99 -11.34 -14.60 21.39
CA TRP A 99 -10.98 -15.32 22.62
C TRP A 99 -9.47 -15.36 22.76
N LEU A 100 -9.01 -15.11 23.96
CA LEU A 100 -7.64 -15.36 24.40
C LEU A 100 -7.63 -16.60 25.27
N GLU A 101 -6.85 -17.59 24.88
CA GLU A 101 -6.69 -18.86 25.58
C GLU A 101 -5.25 -19.02 26.05
N SER A 102 -5.05 -19.47 27.28
CA SER A 102 -3.72 -19.79 27.79
C SER A 102 -3.07 -20.96 27.03
N ALA A 103 -1.76 -21.13 27.20
CA ALA A 103 -1.05 -22.28 26.65
C ALA A 103 -1.61 -23.62 27.15
N SER A 104 -2.25 -23.64 28.34
CA SER A 104 -2.91 -24.82 28.91
C SER A 104 -4.35 -25.04 28.44
N GLY A 105 -4.91 -24.15 27.64
CA GLY A 105 -6.25 -24.29 27.07
C GLY A 105 -7.37 -23.59 27.87
N GLU A 106 -7.03 -22.80 28.88
CA GLU A 106 -8.00 -22.02 29.65
C GLU A 106 -8.35 -20.71 28.94
N THR A 107 -9.63 -20.34 28.85
CA THR A 107 -10.04 -19.04 28.32
C THR A 107 -9.74 -17.94 29.34
N LEU A 108 -8.78 -17.08 29.02
CA LEU A 108 -8.33 -15.97 29.87
C LEU A 108 -9.20 -14.72 29.72
N ALA A 109 -9.63 -14.43 28.50
CA ALA A 109 -10.49 -13.31 28.18
C ALA A 109 -11.28 -13.55 26.88
N SER A 110 -12.40 -12.85 26.73
CA SER A 110 -13.13 -12.80 25.47
C SER A 110 -13.74 -11.43 25.26
N ALA A 111 -13.84 -11.01 24.02
CA ALA A 111 -14.44 -9.75 23.62
C ALA A 111 -15.08 -9.86 22.24
N LYS A 112 -15.83 -8.85 21.82
CA LYS A 112 -16.39 -8.77 20.47
C LYS A 112 -16.20 -7.37 19.91
N THR A 113 -16.05 -7.27 18.59
CA THR A 113 -16.00 -6.01 17.87
C THR A 113 -16.80 -6.09 16.58
N TYR A 114 -17.06 -4.95 15.98
CA TYR A 114 -17.71 -4.83 14.69
C TYR A 114 -16.74 -4.20 13.68
N THR A 115 -16.57 -4.82 12.53
CA THR A 115 -15.75 -4.29 11.46
C THR A 115 -16.48 -3.19 10.68
N THR A 116 -15.78 -2.12 10.37
CA THR A 116 -16.36 -0.96 9.68
C THR A 116 -16.45 -1.18 8.16
N LYS A 117 -17.28 -0.39 7.50
CA LYS A 117 -17.37 -0.36 6.05
C LYS A 117 -16.13 0.23 5.41
N ASN A 118 -15.56 1.25 6.01
CA ASN A 118 -14.43 2.01 5.51
C ASN A 118 -13.18 1.75 6.34
N TRP A 119 -12.02 2.03 5.75
CA TRP A 119 -10.79 2.11 6.50
C TRP A 119 -10.89 3.20 7.57
N VAL A 120 -10.51 2.90 8.79
CA VAL A 120 -10.45 3.85 9.89
C VAL A 120 -9.09 3.71 10.54
N LEU A 121 -8.33 4.79 10.60
CA LEU A 121 -7.18 4.91 11.49
C LEU A 121 -7.71 5.11 12.91
N ASP A 122 -7.06 4.54 13.90
CA ASP A 122 -7.40 4.84 15.28
C ASP A 122 -6.91 6.24 15.69
N ASP A 123 -7.38 6.72 16.85
CA ASP A 123 -7.04 8.05 17.34
C ASP A 123 -5.52 8.21 17.58
N ALA A 124 -4.82 7.15 17.96
CA ALA A 124 -3.38 7.17 18.18
C ALA A 124 -2.61 7.28 16.85
N GLU A 125 -3.02 6.55 15.82
CA GLU A 125 -2.46 6.65 14.47
C GLU A 125 -2.73 8.02 13.84
N LEU A 126 -3.95 8.56 14.01
CA LEU A 126 -4.28 9.93 13.57
C LEU A 126 -3.48 10.99 14.30
N ALA A 127 -3.29 10.87 15.62
CA ALA A 127 -2.48 11.78 16.41
C ALA A 127 -1.00 11.74 15.97
N GLU A 128 -0.47 10.57 15.65
CA GLU A 128 0.88 10.41 15.14
C GLU A 128 1.07 11.08 13.78
N LEU A 129 0.14 10.89 12.85
CA LEU A 129 0.16 11.58 11.56
C LEU A 129 0.14 13.11 11.68
N GLN A 130 -0.54 13.64 12.69
CA GLN A 130 -0.57 15.07 12.97
C GLN A 130 0.74 15.57 13.59
N ARG A 131 1.32 14.79 14.51
CA ARG A 131 2.57 15.14 15.20
C ARG A 131 3.80 15.04 14.30
N ASN A 132 3.83 14.06 13.42
CA ASN A 132 4.94 13.75 12.52
C ASN A 132 4.40 13.64 11.07
N PRO A 133 4.04 14.75 10.43
CA PRO A 133 3.41 14.72 9.12
C PRO A 133 4.37 14.17 8.07
N SER A 134 3.79 13.58 7.02
CA SER A 134 4.53 13.19 5.82
C SER A 134 5.11 14.43 5.13
N SER A 135 6.10 14.21 4.27
CA SER A 135 6.62 15.26 3.41
C SER A 135 5.51 15.82 2.52
N GLY A 136 5.50 17.00 2.06
CA GLY A 136 4.43 17.59 1.26
C GLY A 136 4.18 16.96 -0.13
N ALA A 137 4.77 15.79 -0.42
CA ALA A 137 4.72 15.15 -1.73
C ALA A 137 3.51 14.22 -1.95
N VAL A 138 2.70 13.95 -0.92
CA VAL A 138 1.50 13.11 -1.07
C VAL A 138 0.55 13.75 -2.09
N PRO A 139 0.21 13.07 -3.20
CA PRO A 139 -0.69 13.63 -4.20
C PRO A 139 -2.06 14.01 -3.63
N PRO A 140 -2.67 15.11 -4.10
CA PRO A 140 -3.99 15.52 -3.67
C PRO A 140 -5.03 14.42 -3.82
N GLY A 141 -5.87 14.23 -2.80
CA GLY A 141 -6.92 13.20 -2.79
C GLY A 141 -6.46 11.80 -2.46
N MET A 142 -5.17 11.54 -2.32
CA MET A 142 -4.69 10.28 -1.77
C MET A 142 -4.91 10.19 -0.27
N GLU A 143 -5.28 9.02 0.19
CA GLU A 143 -5.49 8.66 1.59
C GLU A 143 -4.53 7.54 1.98
N ILE A 144 -4.12 7.51 3.24
CA ILE A 144 -3.25 6.46 3.76
C ILE A 144 -4.03 5.14 3.79
N PHE A 145 -3.41 4.06 3.29
CA PHE A 145 -4.02 2.74 3.30
C PHE A 145 -3.17 1.69 4.04
N TRP A 146 -1.89 1.99 4.28
CA TRP A 146 -0.99 1.15 5.04
C TRP A 146 0.14 2.00 5.64
N GLN A 147 0.57 1.64 6.84
CA GLN A 147 1.67 2.35 7.52
C GLN A 147 2.29 1.51 8.61
N ASP A 148 3.51 1.87 9.02
CA ASP A 148 4.12 1.52 10.29
C ASP A 148 4.94 2.69 10.83
N GLU A 149 4.60 3.12 12.02
CA GLU A 149 5.27 4.22 12.72
C GLU A 149 6.39 3.72 13.65
N PHE A 150 6.60 2.41 13.72
CA PHE A 150 7.58 1.75 14.59
C PHE A 150 7.57 2.22 16.05
N ASN A 151 6.39 2.62 16.54
CA ASN A 151 6.17 3.12 17.89
C ASN A 151 6.03 2.02 18.94
N ASP A 152 6.03 0.77 18.52
CA ASP A 152 6.04 -0.39 19.41
C ASP A 152 7.48 -0.78 19.79
N GLN A 153 7.63 -1.56 20.86
CA GLN A 153 8.93 -2.13 21.23
C GLN A 153 9.27 -3.42 20.47
N LEU A 154 8.33 -3.91 19.67
CA LEU A 154 8.47 -5.10 18.85
C LEU A 154 7.94 -4.89 17.44
N LEU A 155 8.57 -5.56 16.51
CA LEU A 155 8.17 -5.56 15.12
C LEU A 155 6.77 -6.17 14.95
N ASN A 156 5.90 -5.43 14.26
CA ASN A 156 4.57 -5.92 13.92
C ASN A 156 4.65 -7.01 12.83
N ARG A 157 4.47 -8.26 13.24
CA ARG A 157 4.59 -9.43 12.35
C ARG A 157 3.40 -9.60 11.40
N ASN A 158 2.34 -8.81 11.53
CA ASN A 158 1.26 -8.76 10.55
C ASN A 158 1.56 -7.77 9.40
N LYS A 159 2.57 -6.93 9.56
CA LYS A 159 3.05 -6.01 8.52
C LYS A 159 4.38 -6.46 7.92
N TRP A 160 5.18 -7.18 8.71
CA TRP A 160 6.56 -7.52 8.36
C TRP A 160 6.90 -8.99 8.59
N THR A 161 7.56 -9.57 7.63
CA THR A 161 8.32 -10.80 7.83
C THR A 161 9.81 -10.51 7.96
N THR A 162 10.49 -11.34 8.73
CA THR A 162 11.95 -11.31 8.91
C THR A 162 12.65 -12.40 8.08
N ASN A 163 11.88 -13.14 7.31
CA ASN A 163 12.38 -14.19 6.43
C ASN A 163 12.86 -13.59 5.11
N TYR A 164 14.00 -12.88 5.16
CA TYR A 164 14.53 -12.23 3.97
C TYR A 164 14.71 -13.21 2.81
N PHE A 165 13.99 -12.95 1.74
CA PHE A 165 14.09 -13.65 0.49
C PHE A 165 13.58 -12.74 -0.64
N SER A 166 14.30 -12.70 -1.76
CA SER A 166 13.96 -11.88 -2.91
C SER A 166 13.82 -12.74 -4.17
N SER A 167 13.32 -12.15 -5.22
CA SER A 167 13.23 -12.80 -6.53
C SER A 167 14.61 -13.27 -7.04
N LEU A 168 15.68 -12.53 -6.73
CA LEU A 168 17.06 -12.93 -7.06
C LEU A 168 17.50 -14.19 -6.32
N ASN A 169 17.05 -14.36 -5.06
CA ASN A 169 17.33 -15.57 -4.29
C ASN A 169 16.58 -16.80 -4.80
N TYR A 170 15.45 -16.60 -5.46
CA TYR A 170 14.61 -17.70 -5.96
C TYR A 170 15.35 -18.59 -6.96
N LEU A 171 16.25 -18.03 -7.74
CA LEU A 171 17.06 -18.78 -8.71
C LEU A 171 18.21 -19.57 -8.05
N ASN A 172 18.54 -19.27 -6.79
CA ASN A 172 19.59 -19.97 -6.04
C ASN A 172 19.02 -21.13 -5.25
N LYS A 173 19.37 -22.37 -5.65
CA LYS A 173 18.84 -23.59 -5.04
C LYS A 173 19.13 -23.71 -3.54
N THR A 174 20.33 -23.30 -3.10
CA THR A 174 20.70 -23.36 -1.67
C THR A 174 19.89 -22.36 -0.86
N SER A 175 19.79 -21.12 -1.34
CA SER A 175 18.98 -20.07 -0.68
C SER A 175 17.51 -20.47 -0.59
N LYS A 176 16.98 -21.05 -1.67
CA LYS A 176 15.59 -21.55 -1.70
C LYS A 176 15.40 -22.69 -0.68
N GLN A 177 16.33 -23.63 -0.57
CA GLN A 177 16.24 -24.73 0.39
C GLN A 177 16.31 -24.21 1.82
N GLU A 178 17.22 -23.27 2.13
CA GLU A 178 17.29 -22.63 3.45
C GLU A 178 15.98 -21.95 3.85
N MET A 179 15.32 -21.29 2.89
CA MET A 179 14.00 -20.68 3.11
C MET A 179 12.94 -21.75 3.43
N LEU A 180 12.85 -22.79 2.62
CA LEU A 180 11.88 -23.87 2.80
C LEU A 180 12.07 -24.60 4.14
N ASP A 181 13.31 -24.81 4.55
CA ASP A 181 13.66 -25.45 5.81
C ASP A 181 13.51 -24.51 7.04
N GLY A 182 13.15 -23.24 6.82
CA GLY A 182 13.00 -22.24 7.88
C GLY A 182 14.32 -21.85 8.56
N GLN A 183 15.46 -22.03 7.87
CA GLN A 183 16.80 -21.81 8.40
C GLN A 183 17.39 -20.44 8.07
N LEU A 184 16.59 -19.52 7.55
CA LEU A 184 17.06 -18.18 7.26
C LEU A 184 17.46 -17.43 8.54
N PRO A 185 18.70 -16.86 8.61
CA PRO A 185 19.08 -16.04 9.74
C PRO A 185 18.13 -14.88 9.96
N GLN A 186 17.79 -14.62 11.21
CA GLN A 186 16.96 -13.48 11.57
C GLN A 186 17.75 -12.16 11.43
N PRO A 187 17.14 -11.05 11.06
CA PRO A 187 17.79 -9.75 11.00
C PRO A 187 18.15 -9.26 12.40
N ALA A 188 19.24 -8.50 12.49
CA ALA A 188 19.57 -7.76 13.69
C ALA A 188 18.88 -6.39 13.67
N TYR A 189 18.06 -6.13 14.67
CA TYR A 189 17.41 -4.84 14.83
C TYR A 189 17.15 -4.52 16.31
N THR A 190 16.94 -3.26 16.60
CA THR A 190 16.43 -2.78 17.89
C THR A 190 15.25 -1.85 17.64
N MET A 191 14.31 -1.83 18.57
CA MET A 191 13.19 -0.89 18.59
C MET A 191 13.13 -0.23 19.97
N ASP A 192 12.97 1.08 19.99
CA ASP A 192 12.95 1.88 21.23
C ASP A 192 11.59 2.52 21.52
N GLY A 193 10.58 2.21 20.69
CA GLY A 193 9.24 2.80 20.77
C GLY A 193 9.10 4.09 19.97
N SER A 194 10.09 4.47 19.16
CA SER A 194 10.03 5.62 18.27
C SER A 194 10.60 5.35 16.87
N ALA A 195 11.39 4.29 16.72
CA ALA A 195 12.00 3.91 15.46
C ALA A 195 12.45 2.44 15.50
N ILE A 196 12.58 1.82 14.34
CA ILE A 196 13.35 0.60 14.17
C ILE A 196 14.75 0.95 13.68
N ASN A 197 15.77 0.34 14.30
CA ASN A 197 17.15 0.44 13.87
C ASN A 197 17.62 -0.91 13.33
N LEU A 198 17.71 -1.03 12.01
CA LEU A 198 18.22 -2.21 11.31
C LEU A 198 19.75 -2.07 11.16
N TYR A 199 20.53 -3.08 11.53
CA TYR A 199 21.99 -2.96 11.49
C TYR A 199 22.69 -4.26 11.11
N ILE A 200 23.88 -4.12 10.53
CA ILE A 200 24.87 -5.18 10.40
C ILE A 200 26.15 -4.80 11.13
N ASN A 201 26.89 -5.81 11.58
CA ASN A 201 28.19 -5.63 12.22
C ASN A 201 29.08 -6.86 11.95
N ASP A 202 30.30 -6.84 12.48
CA ASP A 202 31.28 -7.91 12.23
C ASP A 202 30.94 -9.24 12.87
N THR A 203 30.02 -9.26 13.84
CA THR A 203 29.63 -10.49 14.55
C THR A 203 28.51 -11.27 13.88
N LEU A 204 27.77 -10.63 12.96
CA LEU A 204 26.65 -11.28 12.28
C LEU A 204 27.12 -12.31 11.25
N PRO A 205 26.41 -13.44 11.12
CA PRO A 205 26.71 -14.42 10.11
C PRO A 205 26.42 -13.90 8.71
N LYS A 206 27.21 -14.35 7.75
CA LYS A 206 26.91 -14.16 6.33
C LYS A 206 25.96 -15.24 5.85
N ARG A 207 25.11 -14.90 4.92
CA ARG A 207 24.23 -15.83 4.21
C ARG A 207 24.29 -15.59 2.70
N ILE A 208 23.80 -16.52 1.93
CA ILE A 208 23.72 -16.39 0.49
C ILE A 208 22.70 -15.28 0.15
N PHE A 209 23.15 -14.25 -0.53
CA PHE A 209 22.27 -13.13 -0.97
C PHE A 209 21.84 -13.32 -2.41
N ALA A 210 22.36 -13.86 -3.27
CA ALA A 210 22.02 -14.17 -4.65
C ALA A 210 23.06 -15.15 -5.21
N GLU A 211 23.12 -15.33 -6.50
CA GLU A 211 24.13 -16.21 -7.12
C GLU A 211 25.59 -15.76 -6.86
N GLY A 212 25.80 -14.52 -6.48
CA GLY A 212 27.11 -13.86 -6.45
C GLY A 212 27.82 -13.75 -5.11
N GLY A 213 27.29 -14.23 -3.99
CA GLY A 213 28.06 -14.13 -2.77
C GLY A 213 27.29 -14.10 -1.46
N ASN A 214 28.06 -14.22 -0.38
CA ASN A 214 27.54 -14.22 0.98
C ASN A 214 27.61 -12.81 1.56
N GLN A 215 26.49 -12.34 2.08
CA GLN A 215 26.36 -11.05 2.75
C GLN A 215 25.73 -11.21 4.13
N LYS A 216 26.01 -10.25 5.00
CA LYS A 216 25.24 -10.01 6.23
C LYS A 216 23.98 -9.27 5.82
N ILE A 217 22.82 -9.69 6.32
CA ILE A 217 21.53 -9.13 5.92
C ILE A 217 20.70 -8.90 7.18
N SER A 218 20.32 -7.66 7.40
CA SER A 218 19.31 -7.27 8.39
C SER A 218 18.21 -6.51 7.69
N SER A 219 17.20 -7.24 7.24
CA SER A 219 16.11 -6.69 6.43
C SER A 219 14.77 -7.24 6.89
N ILE A 220 13.76 -6.39 6.83
CA ILE A 220 12.35 -6.71 6.98
C ILE A 220 11.65 -6.49 5.65
N GLN A 221 10.59 -7.25 5.39
CA GLN A 221 9.87 -7.20 4.12
C GLN A 221 8.39 -7.51 4.28
N THR A 222 7.59 -7.14 3.27
CA THR A 222 6.12 -7.26 3.30
C THR A 222 5.58 -8.52 2.61
N TYR A 223 6.41 -9.41 2.14
CA TYR A 223 6.00 -10.68 1.55
C TYR A 223 6.78 -11.84 2.13
N ASP A 224 6.09 -12.84 2.65
CA ASP A 224 6.71 -14.10 3.12
C ASP A 224 6.66 -15.16 2.02
N TRP A 225 7.80 -15.42 1.40
CA TRP A 225 7.95 -16.42 0.35
C TRP A 225 7.69 -17.85 0.82
N ARG A 226 7.86 -18.13 2.10
CA ARG A 226 7.64 -19.47 2.66
C ARG A 226 6.16 -19.81 2.74
N THR A 227 5.33 -18.82 3.10
CA THR A 227 3.89 -18.99 3.26
C THR A 227 3.09 -18.43 2.09
N ASN A 228 3.74 -17.69 1.19
CA ASN A 228 3.12 -16.90 0.11
C ASN A 228 2.12 -15.85 0.65
N GLU A 229 2.40 -15.28 1.81
CA GLU A 229 1.60 -14.22 2.38
C GLU A 229 2.06 -12.85 1.89
N ASN A 230 1.12 -12.11 1.32
CA ASN A 230 1.30 -10.71 0.97
C ASN A 230 0.74 -9.82 2.08
N LEU A 231 1.64 -9.15 2.81
CA LEU A 231 1.29 -8.29 3.94
C LEU A 231 0.98 -6.84 3.51
N LEU A 232 1.18 -6.52 2.23
CA LEU A 232 0.88 -5.22 1.64
C LEU A 232 0.46 -5.39 0.18
N ASP A 233 -0.84 -5.26 -0.12
CA ASP A 233 -1.31 -5.18 -1.50
C ASP A 233 -1.18 -3.75 -2.04
N ASN A 234 -0.13 -3.52 -2.80
CA ASN A 234 0.13 -2.28 -3.52
C ASN A 234 0.01 -2.42 -5.04
N SER A 235 -0.71 -3.43 -5.52
CA SER A 235 -0.86 -3.75 -6.96
C SER A 235 -1.53 -2.65 -7.79
N ARG A 236 -2.12 -1.66 -7.13
CA ARG A 236 -2.73 -0.48 -7.77
C ARG A 236 -1.85 0.76 -7.75
N GLY A 237 -0.58 0.61 -7.38
CA GLY A 237 0.32 1.74 -7.21
C GLY A 237 0.03 2.56 -5.96
N GLY A 238 0.56 3.76 -5.93
CA GLY A 238 0.41 4.70 -4.83
C GLY A 238 1.66 5.51 -4.56
N TYR A 239 1.62 6.30 -3.51
CA TYR A 239 2.76 7.03 -2.98
C TYR A 239 3.26 6.34 -1.71
N PHE A 240 4.53 5.97 -1.70
CA PHE A 240 5.20 5.28 -0.59
C PHE A 240 6.31 6.18 -0.08
N GLU A 241 6.32 6.44 1.22
CA GLU A 241 7.30 7.31 1.85
C GLU A 241 7.87 6.67 3.10
N VAL A 242 9.19 6.75 3.23
CA VAL A 242 9.94 6.34 4.42
C VAL A 242 10.75 7.50 4.96
N LYS A 243 10.85 7.62 6.29
CA LYS A 243 11.72 8.59 6.95
C LYS A 243 12.85 7.86 7.64
N VAL A 244 14.07 8.14 7.21
CA VAL A 244 15.26 7.38 7.60
C VAL A 244 16.41 8.26 8.06
N ARG A 245 17.32 7.65 8.85
CA ARG A 245 18.57 8.23 9.29
C ARG A 245 19.64 7.15 9.44
N ARG A 246 20.87 7.46 9.11
CA ARG A 246 22.05 6.64 9.42
C ARG A 246 22.95 7.37 10.43
N ASN A 247 23.66 6.60 11.25
CA ASN A 247 24.63 7.16 12.19
C ASN A 247 26.07 7.17 11.66
N ARG A 248 26.34 6.62 10.47
CA ARG A 248 27.67 6.57 9.84
C ARG A 248 27.78 7.45 8.63
N SER A 249 28.90 8.15 8.51
CA SER A 249 29.29 8.89 7.31
C SER A 249 30.00 7.96 6.31
N GLY A 250 29.80 8.21 5.03
CA GLY A 250 30.37 7.44 3.94
C GLY A 250 29.70 6.07 3.75
N ASN A 251 30.09 5.42 2.67
CA ASN A 251 29.75 4.01 2.40
C ASN A 251 31.01 3.18 2.68
N PRO A 252 31.15 2.54 3.85
CA PRO A 252 32.21 1.59 4.03
C PRO A 252 32.12 0.52 2.93
N LYS A 253 33.25 0.12 2.40
CA LYS A 253 33.31 -0.89 1.33
C LYS A 253 32.46 -2.11 1.69
N GLY A 254 31.58 -2.50 0.78
CA GLY A 254 30.75 -3.68 0.95
C GLY A 254 29.60 -3.54 1.94
N THR A 255 29.16 -2.31 2.26
CA THR A 255 27.93 -2.08 3.05
C THR A 255 26.93 -1.21 2.30
N ASN A 256 25.64 -1.46 2.54
CA ASN A 256 24.52 -0.77 1.94
C ASN A 256 23.38 -0.60 2.94
N THR A 257 22.57 0.42 2.76
CA THR A 257 21.24 0.54 3.36
C THR A 257 20.26 0.91 2.27
N ALA A 258 19.10 0.26 2.27
CA ALA A 258 18.15 0.43 1.18
C ALA A 258 16.69 0.45 1.63
N PHE A 259 15.91 1.21 0.90
CA PHE A 259 14.46 1.11 0.78
C PHE A 259 14.14 0.78 -0.68
N TRP A 260 13.58 -0.39 -0.90
CA TRP A 260 13.40 -0.90 -2.24
C TRP A 260 12.20 -1.82 -2.36
N PHE A 261 11.79 -2.09 -3.57
CA PHE A 261 10.67 -2.94 -3.94
C PHE A 261 11.13 -4.02 -4.89
N ASP A 262 10.63 -5.23 -4.70
CA ASP A 262 10.92 -6.38 -5.54
C ASP A 262 9.62 -7.10 -5.90
N SER A 263 9.58 -7.67 -7.05
CA SER A 263 8.43 -8.40 -7.56
C SER A 263 8.42 -9.83 -7.05
N PRO A 264 7.51 -10.19 -6.15
CA PRO A 264 7.54 -11.48 -5.47
C PRO A 264 6.53 -12.50 -5.99
N GLY A 265 6.55 -13.65 -5.37
CA GLY A 265 5.47 -14.58 -5.27
C GLY A 265 5.14 -15.38 -6.52
N PRO A 266 3.88 -15.72 -6.71
CA PRO A 266 3.46 -16.59 -7.80
C PRO A 266 3.75 -15.97 -9.17
N ASP A 267 3.94 -14.66 -9.23
CA ASP A 267 4.22 -13.92 -10.46
C ASP A 267 5.69 -13.95 -10.84
N ILE A 268 6.55 -14.51 -10.01
CA ILE A 268 7.97 -14.70 -10.33
C ILE A 268 8.20 -15.46 -11.63
N ARG A 269 7.27 -16.29 -12.07
CA ARG A 269 7.32 -16.92 -13.38
C ARG A 269 7.44 -15.93 -14.53
N TYR A 270 6.98 -14.70 -14.34
CA TYR A 270 7.16 -13.60 -15.31
C TYR A 270 8.60 -13.08 -15.33
N TYR A 271 9.35 -13.33 -14.26
CA TYR A 271 10.73 -12.94 -14.09
C TYR A 271 11.73 -14.06 -14.40
N LEU A 272 11.26 -15.28 -14.55
CA LEU A 272 12.09 -16.37 -15.04
C LEU A 272 12.46 -16.11 -16.51
N GLN A 273 13.68 -16.46 -16.88
CA GLN A 273 14.13 -16.35 -18.27
C GLN A 273 13.13 -17.04 -19.20
N LYS A 274 12.80 -16.37 -20.31
CA LYS A 274 11.95 -16.94 -21.35
C LYS A 274 12.54 -18.28 -21.82
N GLY A 275 11.72 -19.35 -21.73
CA GLY A 275 12.13 -20.71 -22.08
C GLY A 275 12.83 -21.47 -20.95
N SER A 276 13.13 -20.85 -19.80
CA SER A 276 13.54 -21.59 -18.60
C SER A 276 12.33 -22.23 -17.93
N GLU A 277 12.56 -23.26 -17.14
CA GLU A 277 11.55 -23.91 -16.35
C GLU A 277 12.09 -24.12 -14.93
N VAL A 278 11.34 -23.65 -13.94
CA VAL A 278 11.62 -23.85 -12.52
C VAL A 278 10.37 -24.38 -11.86
N ASP A 279 10.47 -25.53 -11.21
CA ASP A 279 9.33 -26.20 -10.53
C ASP A 279 8.11 -26.43 -11.46
N GLY A 280 8.36 -26.73 -12.74
CA GLY A 280 7.31 -26.93 -13.76
C GLY A 280 6.68 -25.64 -14.28
N ILE A 281 7.16 -24.49 -13.85
CA ILE A 281 6.69 -23.18 -14.30
C ILE A 281 7.62 -22.67 -15.40
N LYS A 282 7.07 -22.45 -16.58
CA LYS A 282 7.79 -21.85 -17.70
C LYS A 282 7.88 -20.34 -17.53
N GLY A 283 9.07 -19.80 -17.69
CA GLY A 283 9.33 -18.37 -17.66
C GLY A 283 8.65 -17.65 -18.82
N ILE A 284 7.90 -16.62 -18.48
CA ILE A 284 7.33 -15.64 -19.40
C ILE A 284 7.78 -14.28 -18.89
N ARG A 285 8.47 -13.51 -19.73
CA ARG A 285 8.80 -12.12 -19.40
C ARG A 285 8.19 -11.20 -20.44
N PRO A 286 7.10 -10.51 -20.07
CA PRO A 286 6.57 -9.45 -20.92
C PRO A 286 7.59 -8.32 -21.03
N LYS A 287 7.76 -7.79 -22.23
CA LYS A 287 8.61 -6.62 -22.46
C LYS A 287 8.08 -5.42 -21.67
N GLY A 288 8.99 -4.62 -21.12
CA GLY A 288 8.66 -3.41 -20.39
C GLY A 288 8.16 -3.64 -18.95
N GLN A 289 8.30 -4.84 -18.42
CA GLN A 289 7.85 -5.13 -17.06
C GLN A 289 8.92 -4.76 -16.03
N LEU A 290 8.51 -4.05 -14.98
CA LEU A 290 9.37 -3.73 -13.87
C LEU A 290 9.53 -4.93 -12.93
N PHE A 291 10.75 -5.04 -12.44
CA PHE A 291 11.16 -6.12 -11.56
C PHE A 291 11.53 -5.59 -10.17
N GLU A 292 12.20 -4.45 -10.12
CA GLU A 292 12.72 -3.88 -8.88
C GLU A 292 12.75 -2.35 -8.97
N ILE A 293 12.48 -1.69 -7.86
CA ILE A 293 12.63 -0.25 -7.70
C ILE A 293 13.43 -0.02 -6.42
N ASP A 294 14.65 0.47 -6.55
CA ASP A 294 15.44 0.94 -5.42
C ASP A 294 15.16 2.42 -5.21
N VAL A 295 14.36 2.77 -4.21
CA VAL A 295 14.03 4.18 -3.92
C VAL A 295 15.25 4.91 -3.40
N PHE A 296 16.05 4.25 -2.60
CA PHE A 296 17.43 4.62 -2.35
C PHE A 296 18.27 3.40 -2.03
N GLU A 297 19.49 3.46 -2.46
CA GLU A 297 20.58 2.62 -2.02
C GLU A 297 21.75 3.49 -1.54
N TYR A 298 22.54 2.98 -0.62
CA TYR A 298 23.68 3.67 -0.04
C TYR A 298 23.28 5.02 0.60
N ILE A 299 24.25 5.88 0.85
CA ILE A 299 23.99 7.22 1.42
C ILE A 299 23.73 8.28 0.36
N THR A 300 24.06 8.01 -0.89
CA THR A 300 24.00 8.95 -2.01
C THR A 300 22.61 9.03 -2.64
N ALA A 301 21.59 8.42 -2.00
CA ALA A 301 20.24 8.37 -2.56
C ALA A 301 20.23 7.93 -4.04
N GLN A 302 20.94 6.85 -4.32
CA GLN A 302 20.94 6.25 -5.64
C GLN A 302 19.58 5.58 -5.86
N PHE A 303 18.85 6.10 -6.84
CA PHE A 303 17.59 5.53 -7.30
C PHE A 303 17.84 4.65 -8.52
N VAL A 304 17.28 3.45 -8.52
CA VAL A 304 17.46 2.50 -9.63
C VAL A 304 16.14 1.83 -9.97
N ILE A 305 15.91 1.62 -11.25
CA ILE A 305 14.84 0.77 -11.76
C ILE A 305 15.47 -0.37 -12.54
N HIS A 306 15.13 -1.59 -12.16
CA HIS A 306 15.49 -2.79 -12.88
C HIS A 306 14.25 -3.38 -13.55
N GLY A 307 14.38 -3.82 -14.74
CA GLY A 307 13.27 -4.45 -15.42
C GLY A 307 13.62 -4.85 -16.83
N ASP A 308 12.65 -5.47 -17.47
CA ASP A 308 12.76 -5.99 -18.81
C ASP A 308 13.84 -7.07 -18.99
N VAL A 309 13.76 -7.81 -20.03
CA VAL A 309 14.75 -8.79 -20.44
C VAL A 309 15.14 -8.54 -21.88
N ASP A 310 16.40 -8.76 -22.19
CA ASP A 310 16.88 -8.75 -23.55
C ASP A 310 16.29 -9.94 -24.36
N GLU A 311 16.61 -9.99 -25.67
CA GLU A 311 16.15 -11.05 -26.55
C GLU A 311 16.60 -12.46 -26.12
N LYS A 312 17.63 -12.55 -25.29
CA LYS A 312 18.16 -13.81 -24.74
C LYS A 312 17.48 -14.19 -23.42
N GLY A 313 16.59 -13.35 -22.90
CA GLY A 313 15.95 -13.54 -21.62
C GLY A 313 16.82 -13.15 -20.43
N VAL A 314 17.89 -12.39 -20.67
CA VAL A 314 18.78 -11.89 -19.62
C VAL A 314 18.20 -10.62 -19.02
N PHE A 315 18.17 -10.57 -17.70
CA PHE A 315 17.68 -9.45 -16.93
C PHE A 315 18.48 -8.16 -17.22
N GLN A 316 17.78 -7.07 -17.47
CA GLN A 316 18.38 -5.76 -17.71
C GLN A 316 18.53 -5.00 -16.40
N HIS A 317 19.75 -4.96 -15.88
CA HIS A 317 20.07 -4.10 -14.74
C HIS A 317 20.12 -2.64 -15.16
N ASN A 318 19.71 -1.74 -14.25
CA ASN A 318 19.81 -0.30 -14.43
C ASN A 318 19.05 0.20 -15.68
N LEU A 319 17.82 -0.24 -15.87
CA LEU A 319 16.94 0.27 -16.91
C LEU A 319 16.81 1.80 -16.83
N ALA A 320 16.74 2.33 -15.61
CA ALA A 320 16.84 3.74 -15.33
C ALA A 320 17.55 3.96 -13.98
N THR A 321 18.41 4.95 -13.92
CA THR A 321 19.13 5.29 -12.68
C THR A 321 19.42 6.78 -12.59
N HIS A 322 19.46 7.31 -11.37
CA HIS A 322 19.97 8.64 -11.08
C HIS A 322 20.48 8.69 -9.63
N ILE A 323 21.33 9.66 -9.35
CA ILE A 323 21.83 9.93 -8.02
C ILE A 323 21.34 11.34 -7.62
N ALA A 324 20.72 11.44 -6.46
CA ALA A 324 20.31 12.71 -5.89
C ALA A 324 21.39 13.21 -4.93
N GLU A 325 22.25 14.08 -5.43
CA GLU A 325 23.32 14.68 -4.63
C GLU A 325 22.78 15.63 -3.57
N GLY A 326 23.43 15.66 -2.40
CA GLY A 326 23.08 16.58 -1.31
C GLY A 326 21.95 16.11 -0.39
N TYR A 327 21.33 14.99 -0.68
CA TYR A 327 20.25 14.40 0.14
C TYR A 327 20.71 13.24 1.02
N GLU A 328 21.90 13.33 1.54
CA GLU A 328 22.45 12.30 2.43
C GLU A 328 21.69 12.27 3.76
N HIS A 329 21.32 11.05 4.20
CA HIS A 329 20.61 10.84 5.46
C HIS A 329 21.51 10.43 6.62
N VAL A 330 22.77 10.86 6.60
CA VAL A 330 23.74 10.63 7.68
C VAL A 330 23.57 11.69 8.77
N GLY A 331 23.26 11.23 9.99
CA GLY A 331 23.09 12.09 11.16
C GLY A 331 21.86 12.99 11.13
N LYS A 332 21.02 12.92 10.10
CA LYS A 332 19.77 13.69 9.97
C LYS A 332 18.67 12.83 9.40
N TRP A 333 17.44 13.12 9.77
CA TRP A 333 16.25 12.51 9.18
C TRP A 333 16.02 13.06 7.77
N VAL A 334 15.77 12.16 6.84
CA VAL A 334 15.43 12.45 5.44
C VAL A 334 14.25 11.59 5.05
N THR A 335 13.27 12.15 4.35
CA THR A 335 12.19 11.38 3.75
C THR A 335 12.55 11.00 2.32
N HIS A 336 12.35 9.74 1.97
CA HIS A 336 12.45 9.23 0.61
C HIS A 336 11.09 8.73 0.18
N GLY A 337 10.61 9.19 -0.97
CA GLY A 337 9.30 8.83 -1.49
C GLY A 337 9.36 8.35 -2.93
N VAL A 338 8.48 7.42 -3.26
CA VAL A 338 8.21 7.01 -4.63
C VAL A 338 6.71 7.02 -4.87
N LEU A 339 6.31 7.68 -5.94
CA LEU A 339 4.96 7.58 -6.48
C LEU A 339 5.03 6.72 -7.74
N TRP A 340 4.25 5.66 -7.79
CA TRP A 340 3.97 5.04 -9.07
C TRP A 340 2.47 5.08 -9.39
N THR A 341 2.19 5.45 -10.62
CA THR A 341 0.87 5.41 -11.24
C THR A 341 0.92 4.43 -12.41
N PRO A 342 -0.18 4.12 -13.06
CA PRO A 342 -0.14 3.29 -14.27
C PRO A 342 0.79 3.79 -15.39
N THR A 343 1.19 5.06 -15.36
CA THR A 343 1.92 5.70 -16.47
C THR A 343 3.23 6.34 -16.07
N SER A 344 3.58 6.38 -14.79
CA SER A 344 4.81 7.05 -14.34
C SER A 344 5.33 6.52 -13.02
N ILE A 345 6.64 6.69 -12.83
CA ILE A 345 7.31 6.57 -11.54
C ILE A 345 7.99 7.90 -11.24
N LYS A 346 7.77 8.41 -10.02
CA LYS A 346 8.36 9.68 -9.56
C LYS A 346 9.10 9.45 -8.26
N HIS A 347 10.34 9.94 -8.18
CA HIS A 347 11.16 9.91 -6.98
C HIS A 347 11.13 11.26 -6.28
N TYR A 348 10.90 11.23 -4.96
CA TYR A 348 10.85 12.41 -4.09
C TYR A 348 11.84 12.28 -2.94
N ILE A 349 12.43 13.39 -2.52
CA ILE A 349 13.23 13.49 -1.29
C ILE A 349 12.83 14.75 -0.55
N ASN A 350 12.50 14.63 0.75
CA ASN A 350 12.02 15.72 1.60
C ASN A 350 10.84 16.52 0.99
N GLY A 351 10.00 15.87 0.19
CA GLY A 351 8.87 16.47 -0.49
C GLY A 351 9.19 17.05 -1.88
N ASP A 352 10.46 17.17 -2.23
CA ASP A 352 10.88 17.68 -3.54
C ASP A 352 10.87 16.59 -4.59
N LEU A 353 10.28 16.88 -5.76
CA LEU A 353 10.34 15.98 -6.92
C LEU A 353 11.77 16.00 -7.49
N ILE A 354 12.45 14.86 -7.43
CA ILE A 354 13.83 14.71 -7.91
C ILE A 354 13.84 14.26 -9.37
N LYS A 355 13.03 13.27 -9.71
CA LYS A 355 13.00 12.68 -11.04
C LYS A 355 11.63 12.08 -11.34
N GLU A 356 11.25 12.17 -12.61
CA GLU A 356 10.06 11.53 -13.16
C GLU A 356 10.45 10.65 -14.35
N TYR A 357 9.90 9.45 -14.40
CA TYR A 357 9.95 8.51 -15.51
C TYR A 357 8.52 8.29 -16.00
N ALA A 358 8.17 8.93 -17.12
CA ALA A 358 6.82 8.96 -17.68
C ALA A 358 6.81 8.67 -19.18
N ASP A 359 7.62 7.73 -19.64
CA ASP A 359 7.58 7.31 -21.05
C ASP A 359 6.39 6.37 -21.25
N LYS A 360 5.32 6.89 -21.84
CA LYS A 360 4.11 6.13 -22.13
C LYS A 360 4.31 5.00 -23.17
N ASN A 361 5.42 5.01 -23.91
CA ASN A 361 5.77 3.94 -24.84
C ASN A 361 6.56 2.81 -24.19
N ASN A 362 7.21 3.12 -23.07
CA ASN A 362 7.87 2.18 -22.18
C ASN A 362 7.34 2.40 -20.78
N ILE A 363 6.19 1.83 -20.47
CA ILE A 363 5.58 1.97 -19.14
C ILE A 363 6.45 1.25 -18.13
N TYR A 364 7.12 2.01 -17.29
CA TYR A 364 7.99 1.49 -16.24
C TYR A 364 7.24 1.24 -14.92
N SER A 365 5.92 1.30 -14.94
CA SER A 365 5.14 1.13 -13.72
C SER A 365 4.84 -0.33 -13.44
N PRO A 366 5.00 -0.81 -12.21
CA PRO A 366 4.51 -2.12 -11.83
C PRO A 366 3.01 -2.23 -12.07
N ASN A 367 2.57 -3.36 -12.59
CA ASN A 367 1.16 -3.71 -12.73
C ASN A 367 0.77 -4.95 -11.89
N HIS A 368 1.53 -5.17 -10.85
CA HIS A 368 1.38 -6.23 -9.85
C HIS A 368 1.81 -5.68 -8.49
N PHE A 369 1.54 -6.41 -7.41
CA PHE A 369 2.07 -6.00 -6.12
C PHE A 369 3.59 -6.20 -6.05
N MET A 370 4.25 -5.34 -5.28
CA MET A 370 5.68 -5.35 -5.05
C MET A 370 5.96 -5.58 -3.57
N ASN A 371 6.86 -6.51 -3.27
CA ASN A 371 7.37 -6.69 -1.92
C ASN A 371 8.23 -5.48 -1.52
N VAL A 372 7.98 -4.92 -0.36
CA VAL A 372 8.74 -3.79 0.18
C VAL A 372 9.83 -4.29 1.10
N PHE A 373 11.02 -3.73 0.97
CA PHE A 373 12.17 -4.03 1.81
C PHE A 373 12.71 -2.78 2.49
N LEU A 374 13.04 -2.95 3.75
CA LEU A 374 13.87 -2.02 4.52
C LEU A 374 15.04 -2.80 5.10
N GLY A 375 16.28 -2.36 4.85
CA GLY A 375 17.39 -3.18 5.31
C GLY A 375 18.76 -2.52 5.32
N ALA A 376 19.65 -3.20 6.04
CA ALA A 376 21.09 -2.99 6.08
C ALA A 376 21.79 -4.26 5.57
N TYR A 377 22.73 -4.09 4.66
CA TYR A 377 23.37 -5.17 3.91
C TYR A 377 24.87 -4.97 3.84
N GLY A 378 25.64 -6.06 3.71
CA GLY A 378 27.06 -5.93 3.42
C GLY A 378 27.89 -7.18 3.61
N SER A 379 29.03 -7.22 2.92
CA SER A 379 30.00 -8.31 3.00
C SER A 379 30.95 -8.16 4.20
N GLU A 380 31.29 -6.93 4.58
CA GLU A 380 32.25 -6.58 5.60
C GLU A 380 31.82 -5.32 6.36
N GLY A 381 32.36 -5.15 7.58
CA GLY A 381 32.11 -3.97 8.40
C GLY A 381 30.69 -3.91 8.97
N GLY A 382 30.29 -2.72 9.34
CA GLY A 382 28.99 -2.49 9.93
C GLY A 382 28.36 -1.18 9.44
N VAL A 383 27.05 -1.18 9.36
CA VAL A 383 26.21 -0.04 9.02
C VAL A 383 24.88 -0.17 9.73
N ASN A 384 24.19 0.93 9.95
CA ASN A 384 22.83 0.92 10.47
C ASN A 384 21.91 1.86 9.68
N MET A 385 20.63 1.61 9.79
CA MET A 385 19.57 2.46 9.29
C MET A 385 18.45 2.52 10.34
N GLU A 386 18.19 3.71 10.85
CA GLU A 386 17.03 3.98 11.66
C GLU A 386 15.87 4.41 10.76
N VAL A 387 14.68 3.86 11.01
CA VAL A 387 13.45 4.17 10.28
C VAL A 387 12.42 4.67 11.29
N ASP A 388 11.98 5.91 11.14
CA ASP A 388 10.95 6.55 11.96
C ASP A 388 9.55 6.05 11.56
N TYR A 389 9.27 6.10 10.27
CA TYR A 389 8.03 5.55 9.71
C TYR A 389 8.19 5.08 8.26
N ILE A 390 7.23 4.27 7.85
CA ILE A 390 6.90 4.03 6.44
C ILE A 390 5.40 4.16 6.25
N ARG A 391 4.97 4.84 5.18
CA ARG A 391 3.56 5.14 4.89
C ARG A 391 3.24 4.92 3.43
N ALA A 392 2.08 4.36 3.15
CA ALA A 392 1.58 4.12 1.80
C ALA A 392 0.22 4.80 1.61
N TYR A 393 0.10 5.55 0.53
CA TYR A 393 -1.07 6.34 0.17
C TYR A 393 -1.57 5.95 -1.22
N SER A 394 -2.88 5.93 -1.39
CA SER A 394 -3.51 5.73 -2.71
C SER A 394 -4.80 6.54 -2.82
N TRP A 395 -5.26 6.76 -4.06
CA TRP A 395 -6.61 7.26 -4.24
C TRP A 395 -7.61 6.19 -3.84
N PRO A 396 -8.56 6.51 -2.94
CA PRO A 396 -9.52 5.52 -2.46
C PRO A 396 -10.48 5.09 -3.56
N LEU A 397 -10.79 3.80 -3.58
CA LEU A 397 -11.85 3.25 -4.41
C LEU A 397 -13.16 3.25 -3.62
N LYS A 398 -14.24 3.70 -4.24
CA LYS A 398 -15.57 3.78 -3.62
C LYS A 398 -16.52 2.76 -4.24
N ASN A 399 -17.33 2.09 -3.42
CA ASN A 399 -18.49 1.30 -3.87
C ASN A 399 -18.18 0.25 -4.96
N GLU A 400 -17.13 -0.56 -4.77
CA GLU A 400 -16.69 -1.57 -5.74
C GLU A 400 -16.29 -0.99 -7.11
N ASN A 401 -16.06 0.30 -7.18
CA ASN A 401 -15.59 0.95 -8.38
C ASN A 401 -14.08 0.75 -8.53
N GLU A 402 -13.63 0.36 -9.70
CA GLU A 402 -12.20 0.17 -10.01
C GLU A 402 -11.50 1.50 -10.39
N LEU A 403 -12.27 2.57 -10.54
CA LEU A 403 -11.80 3.88 -10.96
C LEU A 403 -11.84 4.86 -9.78
N PRO A 404 -10.68 5.41 -9.37
CA PRO A 404 -10.63 6.42 -8.31
C PRO A 404 -11.26 7.76 -8.74
N ASN A 405 -11.76 8.50 -7.76
CA ASN A 405 -12.39 9.80 -7.93
C ASN A 405 -13.46 9.83 -9.04
N PRO A 406 -14.48 8.96 -8.96
CA PRO A 406 -15.47 8.78 -10.01
C PRO A 406 -16.45 9.96 -10.12
N ASP A 407 -16.64 10.66 -9.01
CA ASP A 407 -17.66 11.68 -8.77
C ASP A 407 -17.06 13.10 -8.67
N PHE A 408 -15.75 13.23 -8.87
CA PHE A 408 -15.00 14.49 -8.77
C PHE A 408 -15.14 15.22 -7.43
N GLU A 409 -15.62 14.52 -6.39
CA GLU A 409 -15.80 15.04 -5.03
C GLU A 409 -14.58 14.86 -4.14
N ALA A 410 -13.46 14.33 -4.67
CA ALA A 410 -12.25 14.19 -3.92
C ALA A 410 -11.67 15.56 -3.52
N LYS A 411 -11.14 15.66 -2.31
CA LYS A 411 -10.54 16.89 -1.75
C LYS A 411 -9.48 17.54 -2.65
N GLY A 412 -8.84 16.76 -3.52
CA GLY A 412 -7.82 17.21 -4.46
C GLY A 412 -8.37 17.74 -5.79
N GLY A 413 -9.69 17.73 -6.02
CA GLY A 413 -10.30 18.09 -7.28
C GLY A 413 -10.27 16.96 -8.32
N LEU A 414 -9.80 17.23 -9.54
CA LEU A 414 -9.81 16.26 -10.64
C LEU A 414 -8.85 15.04 -10.47
N PRO A 415 -7.65 15.15 -9.89
CA PRO A 415 -6.76 14.01 -9.80
C PRO A 415 -7.43 12.74 -9.25
N PRO A 416 -7.09 11.55 -9.79
CA PRO A 416 -6.06 11.27 -10.78
C PRO A 416 -6.49 11.40 -12.25
N TRP A 417 -7.58 12.08 -12.54
CA TRP A 417 -7.94 12.42 -13.91
C TRP A 417 -6.97 13.46 -14.48
N GLU A 418 -6.44 13.17 -15.66
CA GLU A 418 -5.49 14.02 -16.38
C GLU A 418 -6.14 14.63 -17.64
N GLY A 419 -5.70 15.82 -18.05
CA GLY A 419 -6.17 16.45 -19.26
C GLY A 419 -6.59 17.91 -19.08
N GLU A 420 -7.52 18.35 -19.92
CA GLU A 420 -7.85 19.77 -20.06
C GLU A 420 -9.26 20.11 -19.53
N ALA A 421 -9.86 19.20 -18.76
CA ALA A 421 -11.12 19.45 -18.06
C ALA A 421 -10.93 20.44 -16.92
N ARG A 422 -12.03 21.05 -16.49
CA ARG A 422 -12.10 21.89 -15.29
C ARG A 422 -13.10 21.30 -14.32
N LEU A 423 -12.81 21.38 -13.04
CA LEU A 423 -13.80 21.05 -12.01
C LEU A 423 -14.86 22.15 -11.98
N GLU A 424 -16.12 21.79 -12.12
CA GLU A 424 -17.23 22.73 -12.04
C GLU A 424 -18.25 22.28 -11.00
N VAL A 425 -18.44 23.14 -9.99
CA VAL A 425 -19.32 22.88 -8.85
C VAL A 425 -20.77 23.10 -9.27
N GLY A 426 -21.66 22.19 -8.91
CA GLY A 426 -23.08 22.29 -9.16
C GLY A 426 -23.52 21.92 -10.58
N SER A 427 -22.62 21.45 -11.44
CA SER A 427 -22.89 21.09 -12.84
C SER A 427 -23.03 19.60 -13.09
N GLY A 428 -22.76 18.76 -12.08
CA GLY A 428 -22.90 17.32 -12.11
C GLY A 428 -24.32 16.81 -11.87
N GLU A 429 -24.46 15.50 -11.77
CA GLU A 429 -25.73 14.84 -11.50
C GLU A 429 -26.29 15.26 -10.14
N GLY A 430 -27.54 15.74 -10.13
CA GLY A 430 -28.16 16.20 -8.89
C GLY A 430 -27.55 17.47 -8.27
N GLY A 431 -26.67 18.19 -8.99
CA GLY A 431 -26.01 19.40 -8.51
C GLY A 431 -24.65 19.13 -7.82
N SER A 432 -24.06 17.96 -8.01
CA SER A 432 -22.70 17.60 -7.60
C SER A 432 -21.63 18.31 -8.43
N HIS A 433 -20.36 18.01 -8.20
CA HIS A 433 -19.26 18.42 -9.05
C HIS A 433 -19.28 17.68 -10.40
N ALA A 434 -18.72 18.29 -11.42
CA ALA A 434 -18.53 17.67 -12.73
C ALA A 434 -17.16 18.02 -13.32
N ALA A 435 -16.65 17.15 -14.17
CA ALA A 435 -15.59 17.50 -15.09
C ALA A 435 -16.20 18.24 -16.30
N ALA A 436 -16.00 19.56 -16.36
CA ALA A 436 -16.38 20.39 -17.48
C ALA A 436 -15.31 20.30 -18.57
N LEU A 437 -15.70 19.80 -19.74
CA LEU A 437 -14.82 19.53 -20.86
C LEU A 437 -15.12 20.48 -22.02
N PRO A 438 -14.32 21.56 -22.22
CA PRO A 438 -14.53 22.49 -23.32
C PRO A 438 -14.47 21.82 -24.70
N VAL A 439 -14.98 22.49 -25.72
CA VAL A 439 -14.98 22.00 -27.10
C VAL A 439 -13.57 21.64 -27.55
N GLY A 440 -13.41 20.43 -28.12
CA GLY A 440 -12.14 19.90 -28.60
C GLY A 440 -11.18 19.40 -27.51
N LYS A 441 -11.51 19.57 -26.24
CA LYS A 441 -10.67 19.16 -25.10
C LYS A 441 -10.97 17.73 -24.66
N GLN A 442 -10.03 17.15 -23.91
CA GLN A 442 -10.06 15.76 -23.47
C GLN A 442 -9.72 15.61 -21.97
N ILE A 443 -10.16 14.49 -21.40
CA ILE A 443 -9.80 14.04 -20.07
C ILE A 443 -9.60 12.52 -20.12
N GLU A 444 -8.61 12.04 -19.38
CA GLU A 444 -8.29 10.61 -19.32
C GLU A 444 -7.90 10.17 -17.91
N GLN A 445 -8.07 8.88 -17.67
CA GLN A 445 -7.52 8.22 -16.49
C GLN A 445 -7.04 6.82 -16.87
N TYR A 446 -5.92 6.42 -16.27
CA TYR A 446 -5.37 5.08 -16.41
C TYR A 446 -5.67 4.29 -15.15
N VAL A 447 -6.16 3.06 -15.31
CA VAL A 447 -6.59 2.20 -14.20
C VAL A 447 -6.00 0.81 -14.33
N TYR A 448 -5.83 0.17 -13.17
CA TYR A 448 -5.43 -1.23 -13.10
C TYR A 448 -6.68 -2.11 -13.02
N LEU A 449 -6.91 -2.94 -14.02
CA LEU A 449 -8.03 -3.87 -14.10
C LEU A 449 -7.53 -5.32 -14.14
N ASP A 450 -8.36 -6.25 -13.68
CA ASP A 450 -8.02 -7.67 -13.78
C ASP A 450 -8.07 -8.14 -15.24
N PRO A 451 -7.16 -9.02 -15.65
CA PRO A 451 -7.20 -9.63 -16.97
C PRO A 451 -8.39 -10.61 -17.08
N GLN A 452 -8.83 -10.86 -18.30
CA GLN A 452 -9.91 -11.80 -18.64
C GLN A 452 -11.24 -11.51 -17.91
N GLN A 453 -11.46 -10.25 -17.52
CA GLN A 453 -12.63 -9.84 -16.76
C GLN A 453 -13.54 -8.94 -17.61
N ALA A 454 -14.85 -9.21 -17.53
CA ALA A 454 -15.86 -8.32 -18.09
C ALA A 454 -16.15 -7.18 -17.11
N TYR A 455 -16.24 -5.97 -17.66
CA TYR A 455 -16.52 -4.74 -16.92
C TYR A 455 -17.68 -3.98 -17.52
N LEU A 456 -18.32 -3.16 -16.68
CA LEU A 456 -19.32 -2.17 -17.07
C LEU A 456 -18.78 -0.80 -16.70
N LEU A 457 -18.56 0.06 -17.71
CA LEU A 457 -18.34 1.48 -17.54
C LEU A 457 -19.70 2.18 -17.53
N GLU A 458 -20.00 2.93 -16.50
CA GLU A 458 -21.17 3.79 -16.39
C GLU A 458 -20.71 5.22 -16.13
N TYR A 459 -21.40 6.20 -16.70
CA TYR A 459 -21.15 7.60 -16.41
C TYR A 459 -22.40 8.44 -16.68
N TRP A 460 -22.52 9.54 -15.98
CA TRP A 460 -23.48 10.59 -16.30
C TRP A 460 -22.83 11.61 -17.23
N GLY A 461 -23.58 12.07 -18.23
CA GLY A 461 -23.10 13.06 -19.18
C GLY A 461 -24.17 14.05 -19.63
N LYS A 462 -23.77 15.31 -19.83
CA LYS A 462 -24.68 16.42 -20.16
C LYS A 462 -24.10 17.33 -21.24
N SER A 463 -24.99 17.85 -22.10
CA SER A 463 -24.76 18.99 -23.01
C SER A 463 -23.62 18.83 -23.99
N SER A 464 -23.62 18.04 -24.97
CA SER A 464 -22.70 18.04 -26.12
C SER A 464 -22.60 16.66 -26.78
N SER A 465 -21.58 16.46 -27.60
CA SER A 465 -21.20 15.14 -28.10
C SER A 465 -19.78 14.82 -27.63
N ILE A 466 -19.59 13.63 -27.15
CA ILE A 466 -18.27 13.13 -26.75
C ILE A 466 -17.87 11.91 -27.56
N GLU A 467 -16.58 11.70 -27.68
CA GLU A 467 -15.98 10.45 -28.09
C GLU A 467 -15.38 9.78 -26.87
N LEU A 468 -15.73 8.53 -26.64
CA LEU A 468 -15.16 7.68 -25.60
C LEU A 468 -14.25 6.64 -26.24
N GLU A 469 -13.05 6.49 -25.68
CA GLU A 469 -12.15 5.37 -25.96
C GLU A 469 -11.80 4.62 -24.68
N ILE A 470 -11.70 3.32 -24.81
CA ILE A 470 -11.20 2.40 -23.79
C ILE A 470 -10.08 1.61 -24.45
N ASP A 471 -8.86 1.77 -23.97
CA ASP A 471 -7.67 1.17 -24.57
C ASP A 471 -6.89 0.33 -23.58
N ASP A 472 -6.42 -0.83 -24.03
CA ASP A 472 -5.38 -1.59 -23.34
C ASP A 472 -4.02 -0.96 -23.66
N VAL A 473 -3.35 -0.46 -22.65
CA VAL A 473 -2.03 0.15 -22.73
C VAL A 473 -0.99 -0.68 -21.97
N THR A 474 -1.32 -1.91 -21.66
CA THR A 474 -0.40 -2.84 -20.99
C THR A 474 0.85 -3.03 -21.86
N PRO A 475 2.08 -2.93 -21.30
CA PRO A 475 3.31 -2.79 -22.08
C PRO A 475 3.73 -4.00 -22.93
N VAL A 476 3.01 -5.11 -22.84
CA VAL A 476 3.36 -6.37 -23.54
C VAL A 476 3.51 -6.21 -25.05
N SER A 477 2.78 -5.29 -25.66
CA SER A 477 2.83 -5.06 -27.10
C SER A 477 3.52 -3.75 -27.52
N GLY A 478 3.75 -2.84 -26.59
CA GLY A 478 4.23 -1.50 -26.88
C GLY A 478 3.29 -0.66 -27.75
N ALA A 479 2.11 -1.18 -28.07
CA ALA A 479 1.09 -0.53 -28.89
C ALA A 479 -0.20 -0.39 -28.10
N LEU A 480 -0.86 0.75 -28.27
CA LEU A 480 -2.18 1.03 -27.75
C LEU A 480 -3.19 0.15 -28.49
N THR A 481 -3.90 -0.72 -27.77
CA THR A 481 -4.93 -1.57 -28.37
C THR A 481 -6.30 -1.06 -27.97
N THR A 482 -7.05 -0.50 -28.90
CA THR A 482 -8.41 -0.01 -28.63
C THR A 482 -9.34 -1.19 -28.37
N ILE A 483 -9.83 -1.29 -27.13
CA ILE A 483 -10.84 -2.26 -26.72
C ILE A 483 -12.22 -1.79 -27.20
N ARG A 484 -12.51 -0.49 -27.03
CA ARG A 484 -13.79 0.11 -27.40
C ARG A 484 -13.61 1.56 -27.81
N ARG A 485 -14.27 1.95 -28.89
CA ARG A 485 -14.42 3.35 -29.32
C ARG A 485 -15.86 3.62 -29.67
N GLN A 486 -16.41 4.71 -29.13
CA GLN A 486 -17.81 5.00 -29.35
C GLN A 486 -18.11 6.50 -29.22
N PRO A 487 -18.68 7.14 -30.26
CA PRO A 487 -19.26 8.46 -30.13
C PRO A 487 -20.54 8.40 -29.29
N GLN A 488 -20.77 9.39 -28.45
CA GLN A 488 -21.96 9.53 -27.61
C GLN A 488 -22.53 10.93 -27.72
N LEU A 489 -23.83 11.01 -28.02
CA LEU A 489 -24.59 12.26 -27.91
C LEU A 489 -25.12 12.36 -26.49
N LEU A 490 -24.74 13.41 -25.78
CA LEU A 490 -25.21 13.69 -24.43
C LEU A 490 -26.48 14.50 -24.47
N SER A 491 -27.43 14.16 -23.62
CA SER A 491 -28.68 14.91 -23.47
C SER A 491 -28.41 16.31 -22.88
N GLY A 492 -29.15 17.33 -23.32
CA GLY A 492 -29.06 18.68 -22.74
C GLY A 492 -29.40 18.74 -21.24
N ASN A 493 -30.24 17.82 -20.76
CA ASN A 493 -30.61 17.69 -19.33
C ASN A 493 -29.75 16.69 -18.54
N GLY A 494 -28.81 16.05 -19.21
CA GLY A 494 -28.02 14.97 -18.63
C GLY A 494 -28.68 13.60 -18.75
N SER A 495 -27.86 12.56 -18.90
CA SER A 495 -28.31 11.16 -19.00
C SER A 495 -27.21 10.22 -18.55
N GLN A 496 -27.64 9.04 -18.09
CA GLN A 496 -26.73 7.91 -17.78
C GLN A 496 -26.39 7.15 -19.04
N HIS A 497 -25.12 6.78 -19.17
CA HIS A 497 -24.59 5.97 -20.25
C HIS A 497 -23.94 4.71 -19.69
N ARG A 498 -24.01 3.61 -20.46
CA ARG A 498 -23.52 2.29 -20.05
C ARG A 498 -22.80 1.60 -21.19
N ILE A 499 -21.59 1.14 -20.94
CA ILE A 499 -20.75 0.48 -21.94
C ILE A 499 -20.07 -0.75 -21.32
N ALA A 500 -20.39 -1.92 -21.88
CA ALA A 500 -19.71 -3.13 -21.49
C ALA A 500 -18.44 -3.33 -22.31
N PHE A 501 -17.38 -3.82 -21.66
CA PHE A 501 -16.13 -4.19 -22.31
C PHE A 501 -15.46 -5.36 -21.58
N ASN A 502 -14.43 -5.92 -22.20
CA ASN A 502 -13.66 -7.02 -21.62
C ASN A 502 -12.17 -6.71 -21.76
N THR A 503 -11.38 -7.01 -20.76
CA THR A 503 -9.94 -6.76 -20.72
C THR A 503 -9.10 -7.75 -21.55
N GLY A 504 -9.74 -8.66 -22.26
CA GLY A 504 -9.07 -9.59 -23.17
C GLY A 504 -8.51 -10.83 -22.49
N THR A 505 -7.91 -11.70 -23.30
CA THR A 505 -7.54 -13.08 -22.92
C THR A 505 -6.07 -13.28 -22.59
N GLU A 506 -5.25 -12.25 -22.56
CA GLU A 506 -3.83 -12.43 -22.25
C GLU A 506 -3.60 -12.95 -20.84
N VAL A 507 -2.74 -13.95 -20.77
CA VAL A 507 -2.42 -14.68 -19.54
C VAL A 507 -1.44 -13.86 -18.73
N ALA A 508 -1.93 -13.07 -17.79
CA ALA A 508 -1.05 -12.53 -16.77
C ALA A 508 -1.79 -12.57 -15.43
N ALA A 509 -1.11 -12.99 -14.38
CA ALA A 509 -1.54 -12.72 -13.02
C ALA A 509 -1.46 -11.21 -12.70
N ASN A 510 -0.89 -10.45 -13.60
CA ASN A 510 -0.71 -9.01 -13.50
C ASN A 510 -1.96 -8.26 -13.94
N LYS A 511 -2.17 -7.09 -13.35
CA LYS A 511 -3.22 -6.19 -13.78
C LYS A 511 -3.01 -5.73 -15.22
N LYS A 512 -4.11 -5.52 -15.93
CA LYS A 512 -4.10 -4.75 -17.16
C LYS A 512 -4.06 -3.27 -16.84
N ILE A 513 -3.31 -2.49 -17.61
CA ILE A 513 -3.38 -1.04 -17.57
C ILE A 513 -4.33 -0.59 -18.67
N VAL A 514 -5.45 -0.01 -18.29
CA VAL A 514 -6.50 0.42 -19.21
C VAL A 514 -6.69 1.92 -19.14
N ARG A 515 -6.65 2.57 -20.29
CA ARG A 515 -6.95 3.99 -20.44
C ARG A 515 -8.44 4.17 -20.66
N ILE A 516 -9.07 5.07 -19.91
CA ILE A 516 -10.40 5.59 -20.12
C ILE A 516 -10.28 7.03 -20.57
N TRP A 517 -10.71 7.34 -21.77
CA TRP A 517 -10.49 8.63 -22.40
C TRP A 517 -11.80 9.19 -22.96
N PHE A 518 -12.05 10.46 -22.66
CA PHE A 518 -13.19 11.22 -23.17
C PHE A 518 -12.71 12.47 -23.88
N LYS A 519 -13.26 12.74 -25.05
CA LYS A 519 -13.02 13.96 -25.81
C LYS A 519 -14.34 14.62 -26.19
N ASN A 520 -14.45 15.92 -25.96
CA ASN A 520 -15.58 16.69 -26.44
C ASN A 520 -15.43 16.96 -27.94
N VAL A 521 -16.30 16.39 -28.75
CA VAL A 521 -16.36 16.55 -30.22
C VAL A 521 -17.58 17.37 -30.66
N GLY A 522 -18.35 17.89 -29.71
CA GLY A 522 -19.54 18.73 -29.97
C GLY A 522 -19.22 20.21 -30.06
N GLN A 523 -20.27 21.03 -29.92
CA GLN A 523 -20.21 22.49 -30.11
C GLN A 523 -20.30 23.28 -28.78
N GLU A 524 -20.58 22.60 -27.68
CA GLU A 524 -20.74 23.17 -26.34
C GLU A 524 -19.84 22.47 -25.34
N THR A 525 -19.71 23.01 -24.14
CA THR A 525 -19.01 22.33 -23.05
C THR A 525 -19.75 21.05 -22.66
N ALA A 526 -19.07 19.91 -22.64
CA ALA A 526 -19.59 18.67 -22.10
C ALA A 526 -19.32 18.59 -20.60
N TYR A 527 -20.24 18.01 -19.86
CA TYR A 527 -20.08 17.73 -18.43
C TYR A 527 -20.13 16.24 -18.19
N LEU A 528 -19.20 15.73 -17.42
CA LEU A 528 -19.10 14.32 -17.06
C LEU A 528 -19.08 14.19 -15.53
N ASP A 529 -19.78 13.16 -15.03
CA ASP A 529 -19.86 12.88 -13.61
C ASP A 529 -20.18 11.40 -13.38
N ASN A 530 -19.97 10.93 -12.15
CA ASN A 530 -20.28 9.57 -11.71
C ASN A 530 -19.72 8.47 -12.63
N ILE A 531 -18.45 8.63 -13.03
CA ILE A 531 -17.78 7.69 -13.94
C ILE A 531 -17.34 6.47 -13.13
N THR A 532 -17.95 5.32 -13.36
CA THR A 532 -17.66 4.09 -12.61
C THR A 532 -17.29 2.94 -13.52
N ILE A 533 -16.37 2.09 -13.05
CA ILE A 533 -16.02 0.81 -13.68
C ILE A 533 -16.22 -0.29 -12.64
N LYS A 534 -17.10 -1.22 -12.94
CA LYS A 534 -17.39 -2.36 -12.04
C LYS A 534 -17.27 -3.69 -12.77
N LYS A 535 -16.87 -4.71 -12.05
CA LYS A 535 -16.93 -6.09 -12.56
C LYS A 535 -18.39 -6.46 -12.86
N LYS A 536 -18.57 -7.14 -14.00
CA LYS A 536 -19.88 -7.57 -14.45
C LYS A 536 -20.18 -9.02 -14.05
#